data_e72d09c4dd76ac37367f1edb49f1beef
#
_entry.id   e72d09c4dd76ac37367f1edb49f1beef
#
_cell.length_a   1.000
_cell.length_b   1.000
_cell.length_c   1.000
_cell.angle_alpha   90.00
_cell.angle_beta   90.00
_cell.angle_gamma   90.00
#
_symmetry.space_group_name_H-M   'P 1'
#
loop_
_entity.id
_entity.type
_entity.pdbx_description
1 polymer ?
#
loop_
_entity_poly.entity_id
_entity_poly.type
_entity_poly.pdbx_seq_one_letter_code
_entity_poly.pdbx_strand_id
1 'polypeptide(L)' 'MLNPLRSEDEAFRFLLYAFVVIAVIVCLVLVLRALI' A
#
# COMPACT_ATOMS: atom_id res chain seq x y z
N MET A 1 -1.00 13.19 17.05
CA MET A 1 -1.23 12.78 17.12
C MET A 1 -1.12 11.78 17.62
N LEU A 2 -1.06 11.46 18.18
CA LEU A 2 -0.88 10.64 18.70
C LEU A 2 -1.78 9.86 18.95
N ASN A 3 -2.13 9.23 18.77
CA ASN A 3 -3.05 8.57 18.97
C ASN A 3 -2.97 7.62 19.94
N PRO A 4 -3.72 7.66 20.75
CA PRO A 4 -3.74 6.78 21.81
C PRO A 4 -4.09 5.41 21.40
N LEU A 5 -4.79 5.29 20.36
CA LEU A 5 -5.18 4.01 19.99
C LEU A 5 -4.12 3.35 19.18
N ARG A 6 -3.27 2.61 19.75
CA ARG A 6 -2.30 1.99 19.07
C ARG A 6 -2.84 0.99 18.11
N SER A 7 -3.89 0.26 18.39
CA SER A 7 -4.45 -0.69 17.48
C SER A 7 -4.91 -0.04 16.22
N GLU A 8 -5.45 1.14 16.32
CA GLU A 8 -5.87 1.84 15.16
C GLU A 8 -4.71 2.20 14.30
N ASP A 9 -3.63 2.59 14.91
CA ASP A 9 -2.46 2.97 14.18
C ASP A 9 -1.91 1.78 13.42
N GLU A 10 -1.92 0.63 14.04
CA GLU A 10 -1.42 -0.55 13.41
C GLU A 10 -2.25 -0.93 12.22
N ALA A 11 -3.55 -0.88 12.35
CA ALA A 11 -4.44 -1.21 11.26
C ALA A 11 -4.22 -0.24 10.10
N PHE A 12 -4.03 1.01 10.41
CA PHE A 12 -3.83 2.00 9.39
C PHE A 12 -2.54 1.73 8.64
N ARG A 13 -1.50 1.37 9.37
CA ARG A 13 -0.26 1.06 8.77
C ARG A 13 -0.38 -0.13 7.87
N PHE A 14 -1.09 -1.15 8.29
CA PHE A 14 -1.29 -2.32 7.50
C PHE A 14 -1.99 -1.96 6.19
N LEU A 15 -2.98 -1.10 6.28
CA LEU A 15 -3.70 -0.66 5.09
C LEU A 15 -2.77 0.08 4.14
N LEU A 16 -1.91 0.91 4.68
CA LEU A 16 -0.98 1.65 3.86
C LEU A 16 -0.04 0.71 3.13
N TYR A 17 0.45 -0.28 3.83
CA TYR A 17 1.33 -1.23 3.22
C TYR A 17 0.64 -1.98 2.10
N ALA A 18 -0.56 -2.45 2.36
CA ALA A 18 -1.30 -3.19 1.36
C ALA A 18 -1.53 -2.31 0.13
N PHE A 19 -1.88 -1.06 0.37
CA PHE A 19 -2.15 -0.16 -0.72
C PHE A 19 -0.90 0.07 -1.56
N VAL A 20 0.23 0.27 -0.92
CA VAL A 20 1.47 0.51 -1.63
C VAL A 20 1.87 -0.73 -2.44
N VAL A 21 1.73 -1.89 -1.84
CA VAL A 21 2.10 -3.11 -2.52
C VAL A 21 1.26 -3.31 -3.77
N ILE A 22 -0.04 -3.08 -3.64
CA ILE A 22 -0.91 -3.22 -4.77
C ILE A 22 -0.56 -2.21 -5.85
N ALA A 23 -0.27 -0.98 -5.45
CA ALA A 23 0.09 0.04 -6.40
C ALA A 23 1.36 -0.32 -7.16
N VAL A 24 2.33 -0.87 -6.46
CA VAL A 24 3.57 -1.26 -7.10
C VAL A 24 3.32 -2.37 -8.11
N ILE A 25 2.51 -3.34 -7.72
CA ILE A 25 2.23 -4.46 -8.61
C ILE A 25 1.52 -3.97 -9.86
N VAL A 26 0.55 -3.09 -9.67
CA VAL A 26 -0.19 -2.56 -10.82
C VAL A 26 0.74 -1.79 -11.75
N CYS A 27 1.63 -1.00 -11.17
CA CYS A 27 2.56 -0.24 -11.97
C CYS A 27 3.48 -1.17 -12.78
N LEU A 28 3.94 -2.23 -12.13
CA LEU A 28 4.81 -3.16 -12.82
C LEU A 28 4.09 -3.83 -13.98
N VAL A 29 2.85 -4.21 -13.75
CA VAL A 29 2.08 -4.86 -14.77
C VAL A 29 1.87 -3.92 -15.95
N LEU A 30 1.56 -2.67 -15.65
CA LEU A 30 1.32 -1.70 -16.70
C LEU A 30 2.58 -1.45 -17.52
N VAL A 31 3.71 -1.39 -16.83
CA VAL A 31 4.96 -1.15 -17.53
C VAL A 31 5.28 -2.33 -18.44
N LEU A 32 5.08 -3.54 -17.94
CA LEU A 32 5.35 -4.71 -18.73
C LEU A 32 4.45 -4.77 -19.96
N ARG A 33 3.20 -4.41 -19.75
CA ARG A 33 2.27 -4.42 -20.85
C ARG A 33 2.67 -3.38 -21.90
N ALA A 34 3.15 -2.27 -21.45
CA ALA A 34 3.55 -1.22 -22.39
C ALA A 34 4.77 -1.67 -23.20
N LEU A 35 5.63 -2.43 -22.60
CA LEU A 35 6.81 -2.88 -23.28
C LEU A 35 6.49 -4.03 -24.24
N ILE A 36 5.50 -4.80 -23.89
CA ILE A 36 5.11 -5.90 -24.73
C ILE A 36 4.11 -5.44 -25.74
#